data_e54299cd654cedf2a6101c942ad7912f
#
_entry.id   e54299cd654cedf2a6101c942ad7912f
#
_cell.length_a   1.000
_cell.length_b   1.000
_cell.length_c   1.000
_cell.angle_alpha   90.00
_cell.angle_beta   90.00
_cell.angle_gamma   90.00
#
_symmetry.space_group_name_H-M   'P 1'
#
loop_
_entity.id
_entity.type
_entity.pdbx_description
1 polymer ?
#
loop_
_entity_poly.entity_id
_entity_poly.type
_entity_poly.pdbx_seq_one_letter_code
_entity_poly.pdbx_strand_id
1 'polypeptide(L)'
;DNIEDYLNPPKDDATTSASYDNAIYDLTVTDYAKNINDWQFAKMDSYFKNNPSLGLSVKDSLQLGFYYKQLKAPTDTTTFRADSTFYINYTGKLLNGLVFDTTDEKTAKDNGIYSASRKYKPVPVKWAKDYTDIKLDGSTVVKGFALTISQMRAYEKGVGIFYSELGYSYSGQGKSIPGYAPLIFEIELVAKPEEN
;
A
#
# COMPACT_ATOMS: atom_id res chain seq x y z
N ASP A 1 -12.74 -16.11 0.17
CA ASP A 1 -13.20 -14.81 -0.32
C ASP A 1 -12.34 -14.42 -1.49
N ASN A 2 -12.99 -14.17 -2.61
CA ASN A 2 -12.31 -13.81 -3.85
C ASN A 2 -11.93 -12.33 -3.80
N ILE A 3 -10.74 -12.00 -4.31
CA ILE A 3 -10.29 -10.61 -4.43
C ILE A 3 -11.27 -9.76 -5.23
N GLU A 4 -11.92 -10.35 -6.23
CA GLU A 4 -12.94 -9.65 -7.02
C GLU A 4 -14.14 -9.23 -6.18
N ASP A 5 -14.59 -10.08 -5.26
CA ASP A 5 -15.68 -9.75 -4.35
C ASP A 5 -15.30 -8.63 -3.39
N TYR A 6 -14.05 -8.60 -3.00
CA TYR A 6 -13.50 -7.57 -2.11
C TYR A 6 -13.48 -6.17 -2.75
N LEU A 7 -13.19 -6.10 -4.03
CA LEU A 7 -12.99 -4.84 -4.75
C LEU A 7 -14.16 -4.41 -5.63
N ASN A 8 -15.18 -5.24 -5.73
CA ASN A 8 -16.38 -4.94 -6.51
C ASN A 8 -17.61 -5.02 -5.60
N PRO A 9 -17.77 -4.07 -4.66
CA PRO A 9 -18.84 -4.15 -3.66
C PRO A 9 -20.23 -4.28 -4.26
N PRO A 10 -20.52 -3.67 -5.43
CA PRO A 10 -21.85 -3.82 -6.00
C PRO A 10 -22.12 -5.17 -6.66
N LYS A 11 -21.11 -6.03 -6.79
CA LYS A 11 -21.25 -7.36 -7.37
C LYS A 11 -21.55 -8.46 -6.33
N ASP A 12 -21.48 -8.12 -5.06
CA ASP A 12 -21.66 -9.09 -3.96
C ASP A 12 -23.10 -9.54 -3.81
N ASP A 13 -24.04 -8.83 -4.40
CA ASP A 13 -25.44 -9.13 -4.32
C ASP A 13 -26.03 -9.13 -5.73
N ALA A 14 -26.45 -10.30 -6.18
CA ALA A 14 -27.03 -10.47 -7.51
C ALA A 14 -28.32 -9.64 -7.69
N THR A 15 -29.01 -9.30 -6.61
CA THR A 15 -30.20 -8.44 -6.67
C THR A 15 -29.83 -6.96 -6.78
N THR A 16 -28.66 -6.56 -6.26
CA THR A 16 -28.17 -5.18 -6.32
C THR A 16 -27.34 -4.91 -7.58
N SER A 17 -26.81 -5.94 -8.24
CA SER A 17 -25.99 -5.80 -9.44
C SER A 17 -26.70 -5.03 -10.55
N ALA A 18 -27.93 -5.41 -10.88
CA ALA A 18 -28.71 -4.71 -11.89
C ALA A 18 -29.05 -3.27 -11.48
N SER A 19 -29.37 -3.07 -10.20
CA SER A 19 -29.65 -1.72 -9.67
C SER A 19 -28.41 -0.84 -9.67
N TYR A 20 -27.25 -1.43 -9.40
CA TYR A 20 -25.98 -0.73 -9.45
C TYR A 20 -25.58 -0.35 -10.86
N ASP A 21 -25.72 -1.26 -11.81
CA ASP A 21 -25.43 -1.01 -13.21
C ASP A 21 -26.31 0.13 -13.75
N ASN A 22 -27.60 0.16 -13.40
CA ASN A 22 -28.48 1.26 -13.74
C ASN A 22 -28.05 2.57 -13.07
N ALA A 23 -27.64 2.53 -11.81
CA ALA A 23 -27.17 3.70 -11.09
C ALA A 23 -25.87 4.28 -11.70
N ILE A 24 -24.97 3.43 -12.19
CA ILE A 24 -23.75 3.88 -12.88
C ILE A 24 -24.08 4.68 -14.13
N TYR A 25 -25.07 4.26 -14.93
CA TYR A 25 -25.46 4.99 -16.13
C TYR A 25 -26.05 6.37 -15.83
N ASP A 26 -26.66 6.53 -14.67
CA ASP A 26 -27.29 7.78 -14.24
C ASP A 26 -26.33 8.71 -13.49
N LEU A 27 -25.15 8.24 -13.10
CA LEU A 27 -24.17 9.02 -12.37
C LEU A 27 -23.31 9.88 -13.29
N THR A 28 -23.01 11.09 -12.84
CA THR A 28 -21.95 11.90 -13.44
C THR A 28 -20.59 11.28 -13.15
N VAL A 29 -19.56 11.64 -13.94
CA VAL A 29 -18.18 11.17 -13.68
C VAL A 29 -17.73 11.54 -12.29
N THR A 30 -18.11 12.71 -11.78
CA THR A 30 -17.77 13.16 -10.42
C THR A 30 -18.44 12.29 -9.37
N ASP A 31 -19.73 11.99 -9.55
CA ASP A 31 -20.48 11.13 -8.62
C ASP A 31 -19.93 9.70 -8.60
N TYR A 32 -19.58 9.17 -9.76
CA TYR A 32 -18.95 7.86 -9.89
C TYR A 32 -17.61 7.82 -9.14
N ALA A 33 -16.74 8.79 -9.38
CA ALA A 33 -15.45 8.86 -8.68
C ALA A 33 -15.63 9.01 -7.17
N LYS A 34 -16.59 9.81 -6.72
CA LYS A 34 -16.91 9.94 -5.31
C LYS A 34 -17.37 8.61 -4.69
N ASN A 35 -18.25 7.89 -5.36
CA ASN A 35 -18.75 6.60 -4.88
C ASN A 35 -17.63 5.55 -4.76
N ILE A 36 -16.72 5.51 -5.71
CA ILE A 36 -15.55 4.62 -5.68
C ILE A 36 -14.64 4.97 -4.49
N ASN A 37 -14.39 6.26 -4.26
CA ASN A 37 -13.57 6.69 -3.13
C ASN A 37 -14.27 6.42 -1.79
N ASP A 38 -15.54 6.73 -1.67
CA ASP A 38 -16.34 6.46 -0.47
C ASP A 38 -16.32 4.98 -0.12
N TRP A 39 -16.41 4.11 -1.13
CA TRP A 39 -16.28 2.67 -0.94
C TRP A 39 -14.91 2.28 -0.41
N GLN A 40 -13.84 2.81 -0.99
CA GLN A 40 -12.47 2.55 -0.51
C GLN A 40 -12.29 3.00 0.95
N PHE A 41 -12.80 4.18 1.30
CA PHE A 41 -12.72 4.68 2.67
C PHE A 41 -13.52 3.81 3.64
N ALA A 42 -14.67 3.29 3.24
CA ALA A 42 -15.43 2.34 4.04
C ALA A 42 -14.67 1.04 4.27
N LYS A 43 -13.96 0.53 3.26
CA LYS A 43 -13.11 -0.66 3.38
C LYS A 43 -11.92 -0.42 4.31
N MET A 44 -11.27 0.74 4.21
CA MET A 44 -10.20 1.12 5.12
C MET A 44 -10.70 1.29 6.56
N ASP A 45 -11.88 1.88 6.75
CA ASP A 45 -12.52 1.99 8.06
C ASP A 45 -12.74 0.60 8.69
N SER A 46 -13.29 -0.32 7.93
CA SER A 46 -13.46 -1.72 8.38
C SER A 46 -12.13 -2.37 8.74
N TYR A 47 -11.10 -2.14 7.93
CA TYR A 47 -9.77 -2.66 8.21
C TYR A 47 -9.21 -2.13 9.53
N PHE A 48 -9.32 -0.83 9.79
CA PHE A 48 -8.86 -0.25 11.05
C PHE A 48 -9.64 -0.79 12.25
N LYS A 49 -10.95 -0.96 12.13
CA LYS A 49 -11.79 -1.54 13.18
C LYS A 49 -11.43 -3.00 13.47
N ASN A 50 -11.07 -3.77 12.43
CA ASN A 50 -10.66 -5.15 12.56
C ASN A 50 -9.19 -5.33 12.97
N ASN A 51 -8.42 -4.24 12.97
CA ASN A 51 -7.01 -4.23 13.36
C ASN A 51 -6.75 -3.13 14.40
N PRO A 52 -7.41 -3.23 15.58
CA PRO A 52 -7.37 -2.14 16.58
C PRO A 52 -5.97 -1.90 17.17
N SER A 53 -5.06 -2.88 17.07
CA SER A 53 -3.67 -2.71 17.51
C SER A 53 -2.91 -1.62 16.75
N LEU A 54 -3.37 -1.25 15.54
CA LEU A 54 -2.79 -0.13 14.80
C LEU A 54 -3.12 1.22 15.45
N GLY A 55 -4.21 1.30 16.22
CA GLY A 55 -4.64 2.56 16.82
C GLY A 55 -5.01 3.63 15.81
N LEU A 56 -5.45 3.23 14.61
CA LEU A 56 -5.84 4.14 13.52
C LEU A 56 -7.34 4.11 13.29
N SER A 57 -7.85 5.26 12.87
CA SER A 57 -9.20 5.41 12.30
C SER A 57 -9.11 6.19 11.00
N VAL A 58 -10.20 6.21 10.22
CA VAL A 58 -10.24 6.97 8.96
C VAL A 58 -10.06 8.48 9.14
N LYS A 59 -10.19 8.97 10.38
CA LYS A 59 -9.96 10.38 10.72
C LYS A 59 -8.48 10.73 10.88
N ASP A 60 -7.60 9.73 10.99
CA ASP A 60 -6.18 9.91 11.28
C ASP A 60 -5.33 10.04 10.01
N SER A 61 -5.94 10.38 8.88
CA SER A 61 -5.22 10.57 7.63
C SER A 61 -4.21 11.73 7.72
N LEU A 62 -3.00 11.49 7.22
CA LEU A 62 -1.97 12.54 7.11
C LEU A 62 -2.21 13.43 5.90
N GLN A 63 -2.79 12.87 4.86
CA GLN A 63 -3.40 13.55 3.72
C GLN A 63 -4.51 12.63 3.20
N LEU A 64 -5.28 13.09 2.24
CA LEU A 64 -6.43 12.34 1.73
C LEU A 64 -6.06 10.90 1.37
N GLY A 65 -6.70 9.94 2.05
CA GLY A 65 -6.54 8.52 1.76
C GLY A 65 -5.18 7.93 2.12
N PHE A 66 -4.36 8.63 2.89
CA PHE A 66 -3.07 8.14 3.33
C PHE A 66 -2.95 8.11 4.85
N TYR A 67 -2.52 6.94 5.37
CA TYR A 67 -2.35 6.67 6.79
C TYR A 67 -0.97 6.08 7.03
N TYR A 68 -0.34 6.49 8.11
CA TYR A 68 0.94 5.94 8.54
C TYR A 68 0.91 5.59 10.02
N LYS A 69 1.46 4.43 10.36
CA LYS A 69 1.68 4.02 11.75
C LYS A 69 3.11 3.55 11.94
N GLN A 70 3.80 4.14 12.90
CA GLN A 70 5.09 3.65 13.35
C GLN A 70 4.89 2.33 14.12
N LEU A 71 5.60 1.28 13.72
CA LEU A 71 5.59 -0.03 14.38
C LEU A 71 6.81 -0.23 15.27
N LYS A 72 7.93 0.37 14.90
CA LYS A 72 9.17 0.36 15.68
C LYS A 72 9.82 1.74 15.56
N ALA A 73 10.18 2.31 16.72
CA ALA A 73 10.80 3.63 16.77
C ALA A 73 12.17 3.64 16.06
N PRO A 74 12.55 4.77 15.43
CA PRO A 74 13.87 4.91 14.84
C PRO A 74 14.94 4.89 15.93
N THR A 75 16.14 4.40 15.58
CA THR A 75 17.29 4.48 16.47
C THR A 75 17.97 5.83 16.41
N ASP A 76 17.66 6.61 15.36
CA ASP A 76 18.24 7.92 15.10
C ASP A 76 17.12 8.84 14.58
N THR A 77 17.06 10.05 15.07
CA THR A 77 16.07 11.04 14.63
C THR A 77 16.56 11.90 13.47
N THR A 78 17.77 11.64 12.96
CA THR A 78 18.34 12.34 11.82
C THR A 78 17.51 12.07 10.57
N THR A 79 17.16 13.13 9.85
CA THR A 79 16.46 13.01 8.57
C THR A 79 17.47 12.71 7.47
N PHE A 80 17.00 12.01 6.43
CA PHE A 80 17.82 11.74 5.26
C PHE A 80 18.06 13.01 4.46
N ARG A 81 19.26 13.10 3.88
CA ARG A 81 19.59 14.13 2.90
C ARG A 81 19.14 13.72 1.51
N ALA A 82 18.89 14.69 0.64
CA ALA A 82 18.66 14.45 -0.77
C ALA A 82 19.82 13.60 -1.34
N ASP A 83 19.48 12.67 -2.22
CA ASP A 83 20.40 11.70 -2.85
C ASP A 83 21.06 10.69 -1.90
N SER A 84 20.68 10.66 -0.62
CA SER A 84 21.10 9.59 0.28
C SER A 84 20.52 8.26 -0.17
N THR A 85 21.31 7.20 -0.04
CA THR A 85 20.84 5.83 -0.27
C THR A 85 20.74 5.08 1.06
N PHE A 86 19.60 4.45 1.28
CA PHE A 86 19.39 3.56 2.42
C PHE A 86 18.72 2.28 1.94
N TYR A 87 18.59 1.29 2.82
CA TYR A 87 18.08 -0.04 2.45
C TYR A 87 16.82 -0.34 3.23
N ILE A 88 15.89 -1.03 2.57
CA ILE A 88 14.62 -1.41 3.19
C ILE A 88 14.29 -2.88 2.92
N ASN A 89 13.58 -3.46 3.90
CA ASN A 89 12.72 -4.60 3.66
C ASN A 89 11.28 -4.11 3.59
N TYR A 90 10.47 -4.73 2.75
CA TYR A 90 9.06 -4.39 2.66
C TYR A 90 8.20 -5.60 2.33
N THR A 91 6.95 -5.51 2.72
CA THR A 91 5.88 -6.44 2.32
C THR A 91 4.66 -5.63 1.94
N GLY A 92 4.17 -5.85 0.73
CA GLY A 92 2.94 -5.23 0.23
C GLY A 92 1.79 -6.22 0.27
N LYS A 93 0.62 -5.76 0.73
CA LYS A 93 -0.59 -6.57 0.81
C LYS A 93 -1.85 -5.76 0.58
N LEU A 94 -2.91 -6.46 0.20
CA LEU A 94 -4.25 -5.90 0.13
C LEU A 94 -4.88 -5.87 1.53
N LEU A 95 -5.99 -5.15 1.67
CA LEU A 95 -6.72 -5.07 2.94
C LEU A 95 -7.24 -6.44 3.43
N ASN A 96 -7.47 -7.39 2.52
CA ASN A 96 -7.87 -8.75 2.87
C ASN A 96 -6.72 -9.64 3.33
N GLY A 97 -5.49 -9.11 3.37
CA GLY A 97 -4.31 -9.83 3.81
C GLY A 97 -3.51 -10.53 2.70
N LEU A 98 -4.00 -10.50 1.45
CA LEU A 98 -3.26 -11.10 0.33
C LEU A 98 -1.93 -10.36 0.14
N VAL A 99 -0.81 -11.08 0.27
CA VAL A 99 0.53 -10.57 0.03
C VAL A 99 0.81 -10.64 -1.47
N PHE A 100 1.15 -9.51 -2.09
CA PHE A 100 1.45 -9.44 -3.51
C PHE A 100 2.93 -9.20 -3.82
N ASP A 101 3.70 -8.71 -2.86
CA ASP A 101 5.14 -8.47 -3.03
C ASP A 101 5.83 -8.43 -1.66
N THR A 102 7.08 -8.91 -1.61
CA THR A 102 7.87 -8.92 -0.38
C THR A 102 9.35 -9.10 -0.70
N THR A 103 10.22 -8.54 0.13
CA THR A 103 11.66 -8.81 0.11
C THR A 103 12.04 -10.03 0.96
N ASP A 104 11.11 -10.61 1.70
CA ASP A 104 11.35 -11.73 2.60
C ASP A 104 11.02 -13.07 1.93
N GLU A 105 12.03 -13.95 1.83
CA GLU A 105 11.88 -15.24 1.16
C GLU A 105 10.83 -16.12 1.83
N LYS A 106 10.84 -16.19 3.17
CA LYS A 106 9.86 -17.00 3.90
C LYS A 106 8.44 -16.51 3.68
N THR A 107 8.22 -15.21 3.76
CA THR A 107 6.92 -14.59 3.49
C THR A 107 6.46 -14.91 2.06
N ALA A 108 7.37 -14.83 1.09
CA ALA A 108 7.06 -15.17 -0.31
C ALA A 108 6.62 -16.63 -0.45
N LYS A 109 7.32 -17.55 0.18
CA LYS A 109 6.98 -18.99 0.16
C LYS A 109 5.64 -19.26 0.85
N ASP A 110 5.43 -18.66 2.02
CA ASP A 110 4.21 -18.85 2.80
C ASP A 110 2.97 -18.31 2.08
N ASN A 111 3.15 -17.36 1.17
CA ASN A 111 2.06 -16.72 0.42
C ASN A 111 1.99 -17.12 -1.06
N GLY A 112 2.75 -18.11 -1.47
CA GLY A 112 2.69 -18.68 -2.81
C GLY A 112 3.20 -17.77 -3.93
N ILE A 113 4.03 -16.77 -3.60
CA ILE A 113 4.60 -15.81 -4.57
C ILE A 113 6.12 -15.92 -4.70
N TYR A 114 6.71 -17.00 -4.15
CA TYR A 114 8.14 -17.22 -4.25
C TYR A 114 8.59 -17.36 -5.71
N SER A 115 9.71 -16.72 -6.04
CA SER A 115 10.39 -16.85 -7.32
C SER A 115 11.86 -17.17 -7.11
N ALA A 116 12.32 -18.27 -7.73
CA ALA A 116 13.72 -18.67 -7.65
C ALA A 116 14.68 -17.69 -8.35
N SER A 117 14.16 -16.88 -9.28
CA SER A 117 14.95 -15.88 -10.01
C SER A 117 15.14 -14.58 -9.22
N ARG A 118 14.36 -14.38 -8.16
CA ARG A 118 14.43 -13.18 -7.32
C ARG A 118 15.41 -13.38 -6.17
N LYS A 119 16.22 -12.35 -5.90
CA LYS A 119 17.06 -12.31 -4.71
C LYS A 119 16.28 -11.64 -3.58
N TYR A 120 16.04 -12.38 -2.50
CA TYR A 120 15.34 -11.89 -1.32
C TYR A 120 16.32 -11.25 -0.36
N LYS A 121 16.47 -9.96 -0.45
CA LYS A 121 17.36 -9.15 0.38
C LYS A 121 16.87 -7.71 0.44
N PRO A 122 17.36 -6.90 1.39
CA PRO A 122 17.05 -5.48 1.40
C PRO A 122 17.36 -4.79 0.09
N VAL A 123 16.51 -3.88 -0.32
CA VAL A 123 16.64 -3.14 -1.57
C VAL A 123 17.02 -1.68 -1.31
N PRO A 124 17.84 -1.07 -2.19
CA PRO A 124 18.24 0.32 -2.02
C PRO A 124 17.12 1.29 -2.36
N VAL A 125 17.02 2.34 -1.56
CA VAL A 125 16.13 3.48 -1.80
C VAL A 125 16.98 4.72 -1.91
N LYS A 126 16.76 5.50 -2.95
CA LYS A 126 17.34 6.83 -3.10
C LYS A 126 16.35 7.86 -2.61
N TRP A 127 16.68 8.54 -1.52
CA TRP A 127 15.82 9.54 -0.92
C TRP A 127 15.84 10.84 -1.73
N ALA A 128 14.69 11.50 -1.81
CA ALA A 128 14.56 12.81 -2.42
C ALA A 128 13.66 13.68 -1.54
N LYS A 129 13.92 14.99 -1.57
CA LYS A 129 13.13 15.96 -0.82
C LYS A 129 11.66 15.98 -1.28
N ASP A 130 11.45 15.92 -2.59
CA ASP A 130 10.13 15.67 -3.16
C ASP A 130 9.91 14.16 -3.19
N TYR A 131 8.89 13.70 -2.44
CA TYR A 131 8.62 12.27 -2.31
C TYR A 131 8.37 11.59 -3.67
N THR A 132 7.88 12.32 -4.66
CA THR A 132 7.62 11.79 -6.00
C THR A 132 8.90 11.41 -6.75
N ASP A 133 10.04 11.90 -6.30
CA ASP A 133 11.37 11.61 -6.86
C ASP A 133 12.11 10.49 -6.12
N ILE A 134 11.53 9.94 -5.07
CA ILE A 134 12.09 8.78 -4.36
C ILE A 134 12.13 7.59 -5.30
N LYS A 135 13.27 6.90 -5.37
CA LYS A 135 13.47 5.73 -6.23
C LYS A 135 13.73 4.48 -5.40
N LEU A 136 13.09 3.39 -5.78
CA LEU A 136 13.33 2.06 -5.22
C LEU A 136 14.09 1.24 -6.27
N ASP A 137 15.32 0.86 -5.93
CA ASP A 137 16.20 0.12 -6.82
C ASP A 137 16.31 0.75 -8.23
N GLY A 138 16.39 2.08 -8.26
CA GLY A 138 16.49 2.86 -9.49
C GLY A 138 15.18 3.17 -10.21
N SER A 139 14.05 2.65 -9.73
CA SER A 139 12.74 2.81 -10.37
C SER A 139 11.80 3.68 -9.54
N THR A 140 10.86 4.35 -10.21
CA THR A 140 9.76 5.04 -9.53
C THR A 140 8.84 4.03 -8.83
N VAL A 141 8.26 4.47 -7.73
CA VAL A 141 7.28 3.70 -6.96
C VAL A 141 5.94 4.42 -6.93
N VAL A 142 4.88 3.69 -6.59
CA VAL A 142 3.58 4.33 -6.39
C VAL A 142 3.65 5.38 -5.28
N LYS A 143 2.84 6.43 -5.41
CA LYS A 143 2.89 7.59 -4.53
C LYS A 143 2.77 7.24 -3.05
N GLY A 144 1.85 6.33 -2.70
CA GLY A 144 1.65 5.92 -1.32
C GLY A 144 2.85 5.21 -0.69
N PHE A 145 3.60 4.45 -1.49
CA PHE A 145 4.87 3.85 -1.05
C PHE A 145 5.91 4.94 -0.73
N ALA A 146 6.08 5.88 -1.64
CA ALA A 146 7.01 6.99 -1.45
C ALA A 146 6.61 7.88 -0.26
N LEU A 147 5.32 8.16 -0.09
CA LEU A 147 4.80 8.88 1.08
C LEU A 147 5.09 8.15 2.38
N THR A 148 4.96 6.83 2.40
CA THR A 148 5.30 6.00 3.57
C THR A 148 6.78 6.18 3.93
N ILE A 149 7.66 6.05 2.96
CA ILE A 149 9.11 6.24 3.17
C ILE A 149 9.40 7.66 3.67
N SER A 150 8.71 8.67 3.16
CA SER A 150 8.93 10.07 3.55
C SER A 150 8.61 10.35 5.02
N GLN A 151 7.83 9.49 5.68
CA GLN A 151 7.54 9.58 7.12
C GLN A 151 8.63 8.95 7.99
N MET A 152 9.52 8.15 7.41
CA MET A 152 10.39 7.24 8.16
C MET A 152 11.78 7.82 8.37
N ARG A 153 12.42 7.36 9.45
CA ARG A 153 13.80 7.69 9.82
C ARG A 153 14.62 6.41 9.96
N ALA A 154 15.91 6.58 10.20
CA ALA A 154 16.85 5.47 10.24
C ALA A 154 16.39 4.34 11.18
N TYR A 155 16.36 3.14 10.66
CA TYR A 155 16.01 1.91 11.37
C TYR A 155 14.59 1.88 11.96
N GLU A 156 13.72 2.76 11.48
CA GLU A 156 12.29 2.73 11.80
C GLU A 156 11.61 1.59 11.05
N LYS A 157 10.58 1.02 11.66
CA LYS A 157 9.60 0.18 10.98
C LYS A 157 8.24 0.86 11.03
N GLY A 158 7.56 0.88 9.92
CA GLY A 158 6.25 1.51 9.82
C GLY A 158 5.37 0.84 8.79
N VAL A 159 4.11 1.21 8.80
CA VAL A 159 3.12 0.75 7.83
C VAL A 159 2.41 1.94 7.21
N GLY A 160 2.39 1.97 5.89
CA GLY A 160 1.57 2.90 5.10
C GLY A 160 0.34 2.19 4.59
N ILE A 161 -0.82 2.82 4.71
CA ILE A 161 -2.09 2.32 4.21
C ILE A 161 -2.72 3.43 3.41
N PHE A 162 -3.09 3.16 2.17
CA PHE A 162 -3.55 4.23 1.30
C PHE A 162 -4.53 3.73 0.23
N TYR A 163 -5.37 4.65 -0.23
CA TYR A 163 -6.35 4.34 -1.25
C TYR A 163 -5.71 4.26 -2.64
N SER A 164 -6.45 3.74 -3.62
CA SER A 164 -5.90 3.41 -4.94
C SER A 164 -5.37 4.60 -5.73
N GLU A 165 -5.84 5.81 -5.48
CA GLU A 165 -5.32 7.03 -6.12
C GLU A 165 -3.83 7.23 -5.84
N LEU A 166 -3.34 6.74 -4.70
CA LEU A 166 -1.92 6.75 -4.34
C LEU A 166 -1.23 5.42 -4.66
N GLY A 167 -1.93 4.49 -5.26
CA GLY A 167 -1.45 3.17 -5.66
C GLY A 167 -1.57 2.97 -7.17
N TYR A 168 -2.30 1.92 -7.57
CA TYR A 168 -2.41 1.51 -8.97
C TYR A 168 -3.72 1.97 -9.63
N SER A 169 -4.48 2.85 -8.98
CA SER A 169 -5.67 3.47 -9.53
C SER A 169 -6.69 2.45 -10.10
N TYR A 170 -7.38 2.83 -11.16
CA TYR A 170 -8.40 1.98 -11.79
C TYR A 170 -7.84 0.75 -12.50
N SER A 171 -6.59 0.79 -12.91
CA SER A 171 -5.98 -0.30 -13.69
C SER A 171 -5.51 -1.48 -12.84
N GLY A 172 -5.20 -1.25 -11.57
CA GLY A 172 -4.56 -2.28 -10.75
C GLY A 172 -3.16 -2.64 -11.28
N GLN A 173 -2.66 -3.80 -10.89
CA GLN A 173 -1.34 -4.29 -11.31
C GLN A 173 -1.36 -5.81 -11.45
N GLY A 174 -1.14 -6.29 -12.65
CA GLY A 174 -1.10 -7.72 -12.95
C GLY A 174 -2.38 -8.43 -12.51
N LYS A 175 -2.22 -9.67 -12.04
CA LYS A 175 -3.34 -10.50 -11.54
C LYS A 175 -3.59 -10.34 -10.04
N SER A 176 -2.64 -9.74 -9.32
CA SER A 176 -2.64 -9.72 -7.86
C SER A 176 -3.29 -8.47 -7.28
N ILE A 177 -3.22 -7.34 -7.97
CA ILE A 177 -3.75 -6.07 -7.49
C ILE A 177 -4.88 -5.64 -8.42
N PRO A 178 -6.15 -5.81 -8.00
CA PRO A 178 -7.27 -5.35 -8.79
C PRO A 178 -7.35 -3.82 -8.88
N GLY A 179 -8.15 -3.32 -9.82
CA GLY A 179 -8.44 -1.89 -9.90
C GLY A 179 -9.08 -1.36 -8.62
N TYR A 180 -8.77 -0.13 -8.26
CA TYR A 180 -9.27 0.57 -7.07
C TYR A 180 -8.91 -0.08 -5.73
N ALA A 181 -7.86 -0.92 -5.69
CA ALA A 181 -7.41 -1.57 -4.47
C ALA A 181 -6.69 -0.61 -3.54
N PRO A 182 -7.15 -0.41 -2.30
CA PRO A 182 -6.30 0.14 -1.25
C PRO A 182 -5.14 -0.81 -0.96
N LEU A 183 -3.98 -0.25 -0.66
CA LEU A 183 -2.75 -1.02 -0.43
C LEU A 183 -2.21 -0.79 0.98
N ILE A 184 -1.50 -1.81 1.46
CA ILE A 184 -0.74 -1.77 2.71
C ILE A 184 0.70 -2.09 2.39
N PHE A 185 1.63 -1.24 2.86
CA PHE A 185 3.06 -1.55 2.82
C PHE A 185 3.66 -1.46 4.23
N GLU A 186 4.14 -2.60 4.71
CA GLU A 186 5.02 -2.63 5.88
C GLU A 186 6.45 -2.45 5.40
N ILE A 187 7.14 -1.45 5.94
CA ILE A 187 8.49 -1.09 5.52
C ILE A 187 9.38 -0.98 6.75
N GLU A 188 10.56 -1.55 6.67
CA GLU A 188 11.60 -1.39 7.70
C GLU A 188 12.88 -0.89 7.05
N LEU A 189 13.45 0.20 7.57
CA LEU A 189 14.76 0.67 7.17
C LEU A 189 15.81 -0.16 7.91
N VAL A 190 16.71 -0.76 7.15
CA VAL A 190 17.70 -1.71 7.67
C VAL A 190 19.10 -1.32 7.21
N ALA A 191 20.09 -1.91 7.85
CA ALA A 191 21.48 -1.72 7.45
C ALA A 191 21.71 -2.23 6.02
N LYS A 192 22.70 -1.63 5.35
CA LYS A 192 23.14 -2.12 4.04
C LYS A 192 23.49 -3.60 4.16
N PRO A 193 22.95 -4.46 3.27
CA PRO A 193 23.28 -5.87 3.30
C PRO A 193 24.76 -6.07 2.96
N GLU A 194 25.36 -7.11 3.57
CA GLU A 194 26.73 -7.49 3.24
C GLU A 194 26.79 -8.02 1.80
N GLU A 195 27.87 -7.66 1.10
CA GLU A 195 28.15 -8.21 -0.23
C GLU A 195 28.73 -9.62 -0.08
N ASN A 196 28.06 -10.58 -0.73
CA ASN A 196 28.55 -11.96 -0.85
C ASN A 196 29.27 -12.18 -2.17
#